data_963e4e5407cebd07b7ff5a3fd4417655
#
_entry.id   963e4e5407cebd07b7ff5a3fd4417655
#
_cell.length_a   1.000
_cell.length_b   1.000
_cell.length_c   1.000
_cell.angle_alpha   90.00
_cell.angle_beta   90.00
_cell.angle_gamma   90.00
#
_symmetry.space_group_name_H-M   'P 1'
#
loop_
_entity.id
_entity.type
_entity.pdbx_description
1 polymer ?
#
loop_
_entity_poly.entity_id
_entity_poly.type
_entity_poly.pdbx_seq_one_letter_code
_entity_poly.pdbx_strand_id
1 'polypeptide(L)'
;MYLASLNGVELPGDGKTIDDPELLMEAMEAREELHEASTILAIDGLAAKSRDEIKSSLARLPSLFLANDRPAIRKTLLRLRYLDKFAEEARARRTNLERKA
;
A
#
# COMPACT_ATOMS: atom_id res chain seq x y z
N MET A 1 17.64 13.51 7.36
CA MET A 1 17.33 13.44 6.92
C MET A 1 17.44 13.34 6.22
N TYR A 2 17.48 13.34 6.07
CA TYR A 2 17.16 13.26 5.42
C TYR A 2 17.20 12.98 4.42
N LEU A 3 17.21 12.60 3.97
CA LEU A 3 16.97 12.55 3.03
C LEU A 3 16.31 12.30 2.27
N ALA A 4 16.34 11.80 2.07
CA ALA A 4 15.36 11.88 1.52
C ALA A 4 14.44 12.18 2.00
N SER A 5 14.56 12.22 2.56
CA SER A 5 13.63 12.49 2.93
C SER A 5 13.45 13.43 2.61
N LEU A 6 14.04 13.50 2.71
CA LEU A 6 13.75 14.19 2.47
C LEU A 6 13.20 14.72 1.84
N ASN A 7 13.37 14.67 1.66
CA ASN A 7 12.75 15.44 1.15
C ASN A 7 11.36 15.30 0.85
N GLY A 8 10.57 15.38 1.69
CA GLY A 8 9.19 15.28 1.47
C GLY A 8 8.66 13.90 1.29
N VAL A 9 9.51 12.95 1.26
CA VAL A 9 9.09 11.57 1.13
C VAL A 9 9.07 10.97 2.50
N GLU A 10 7.95 11.15 3.16
CA GLU A 10 7.78 10.60 4.48
C GLU A 10 7.22 9.21 4.39
N LEU A 11 7.60 8.37 5.30
CA LEU A 11 7.05 7.04 5.36
C LEU A 11 5.69 7.10 6.01
N PRO A 12 4.71 6.44 5.41
CA PRO A 12 3.37 6.50 5.98
C PRO A 12 3.31 6.05 7.43
N GLY A 13 4.22 5.21 7.85
CA GLY A 13 4.15 4.65 9.17
C GLY A 13 4.45 5.60 10.29
N ASP A 14 5.04 6.74 10.04
CA ASP A 14 5.44 7.61 11.13
C ASP A 14 4.48 8.78 11.34
N GLY A 15 3.26 8.60 10.94
CA GLY A 15 2.23 9.59 11.14
C GLY A 15 2.17 10.63 10.08
N LYS A 16 3.16 10.68 9.27
CA LYS A 16 3.11 11.52 8.12
C LYS A 16 2.39 10.80 7.05
N THR A 17 1.58 11.46 6.40
CA THR A 17 0.78 10.81 5.43
C THR A 17 1.38 10.92 4.07
N ILE A 18 0.83 10.13 3.21
CA ILE A 18 1.08 10.26 1.80
C ILE A 18 0.54 11.62 1.40
N ASP A 19 1.36 12.42 0.70
CA ASP A 19 0.95 13.77 0.33
C ASP A 19 0.23 13.82 -1.01
N ASP A 20 -0.15 12.68 -1.55
CA ASP A 20 -0.93 12.58 -2.78
C ASP A 20 -2.37 12.28 -2.36
N PRO A 21 -3.31 13.22 -2.54
CA PRO A 21 -4.68 13.01 -2.06
C PRO A 21 -5.36 11.78 -2.67
N GLU A 22 -5.12 11.54 -3.94
CA GLU A 22 -5.68 10.39 -4.62
C GLU A 22 -5.21 9.09 -3.98
N LEU A 23 -3.92 9.01 -3.77
CA LEU A 23 -3.30 7.83 -3.20
C LEU A 23 -3.71 7.65 -1.75
N LEU A 24 -3.82 8.74 -1.03
CA LEU A 24 -4.26 8.69 0.36
C LEU A 24 -5.68 8.13 0.44
N MET A 25 -6.56 8.56 -0.44
CA MET A 25 -7.92 8.04 -0.46
C MET A 25 -7.96 6.57 -0.79
N GLU A 26 -7.13 6.13 -1.74
CA GLU A 26 -6.99 4.72 -2.06
C GLU A 26 -6.62 3.91 -0.84
N ALA A 27 -5.63 4.39 -0.10
CA ALA A 27 -5.14 3.69 1.07
C ALA A 27 -6.19 3.63 2.17
N MET A 28 -6.91 4.72 2.35
CA MET A 28 -7.96 4.77 3.35
C MET A 28 -9.12 3.82 3.02
N GLU A 29 -9.50 3.77 1.76
CA GLU A 29 -10.56 2.87 1.32
C GLU A 29 -10.14 1.41 1.51
N ALA A 30 -8.90 1.11 1.17
CA ALA A 30 -8.41 -0.25 1.35
C ALA A 30 -8.45 -0.65 2.82
N ARG A 31 -8.08 0.26 3.69
CA ARG A 31 -8.11 0.00 5.12
C ARG A 31 -9.52 -0.22 5.63
N GLU A 32 -10.45 0.58 5.14
CA GLU A 32 -11.85 0.40 5.53
C GLU A 32 -12.37 -0.96 5.11
N GLU A 33 -12.05 -1.37 3.90
CA GLU A 33 -12.46 -2.68 3.42
C GLU A 33 -11.90 -3.77 4.31
N LEU A 34 -10.65 -3.62 4.70
CA LEU A 34 -10.02 -4.61 5.57
C LEU A 34 -10.69 -4.66 6.93
N HIS A 35 -11.03 -3.50 7.49
CA HIS A 35 -11.71 -3.44 8.77
C HIS A 35 -13.10 -4.06 8.73
N GLU A 36 -13.77 -3.94 7.61
CA GLU A 36 -15.09 -4.51 7.43
C GLU A 36 -15.07 -6.00 7.14
N ALA A 37 -13.93 -6.51 6.72
CA ALA A 37 -13.82 -7.92 6.42
C ALA A 37 -13.93 -8.74 7.70
N SER A 38 -14.91 -9.61 7.78
CA SER A 38 -15.16 -10.39 8.98
C SER A 38 -14.88 -11.88 8.79
N THR A 39 -14.44 -12.28 7.63
CA THR A 39 -14.11 -13.67 7.36
C THR A 39 -12.73 -13.79 6.78
N ILE A 40 -12.13 -14.95 6.99
CA ILE A 40 -10.80 -15.23 6.43
C ILE A 40 -10.85 -15.16 4.91
N LEU A 41 -11.93 -15.67 4.33
CA LEU A 41 -12.07 -15.64 2.88
C LEU A 41 -12.05 -14.21 2.34
N ALA A 42 -12.75 -13.30 3.01
CA ALA A 42 -12.78 -11.90 2.59
C ALA A 42 -11.39 -11.28 2.70
N ILE A 43 -10.68 -11.57 3.78
CA ILE A 43 -9.34 -11.02 3.97
C ILE A 43 -8.39 -11.58 2.91
N ASP A 44 -8.49 -12.87 2.62
CA ASP A 44 -7.64 -13.50 1.60
C ASP A 44 -7.87 -12.87 0.23
N GLY A 45 -9.13 -12.53 -0.07
CA GLY A 45 -9.45 -11.86 -1.32
C GLY A 45 -8.79 -10.48 -1.42
N LEU A 46 -8.85 -9.73 -0.33
CA LEU A 46 -8.21 -8.41 -0.30
C LEU A 46 -6.69 -8.53 -0.40
N ALA A 47 -6.12 -9.53 0.26
CA ALA A 47 -4.69 -9.76 0.19
C ALA A 47 -4.24 -10.13 -1.22
N ALA A 48 -5.02 -10.96 -1.90
CA ALA A 48 -4.72 -11.35 -3.27
C ALA A 48 -4.75 -10.13 -4.20
N LYS A 49 -5.75 -9.28 -4.00
CA LYS A 49 -5.87 -8.06 -4.79
C LYS A 49 -4.66 -7.15 -4.58
N SER A 50 -4.22 -7.01 -3.34
CA SER A 50 -3.06 -6.17 -3.07
C SER A 50 -1.79 -6.74 -3.69
N ARG A 51 -1.64 -8.05 -3.70
CA ARG A 51 -0.49 -8.68 -4.35
C ARG A 51 -0.48 -8.41 -5.85
N ASP A 52 -1.65 -8.47 -6.47
CA ASP A 52 -1.76 -8.18 -7.90
C ASP A 52 -1.39 -6.73 -8.19
N GLU A 53 -1.80 -5.82 -7.33
CA GLU A 53 -1.47 -4.41 -7.50
C GLU A 53 0.02 -4.16 -7.30
N ILE A 54 0.63 -4.85 -6.36
CA ILE A 54 2.08 -4.77 -6.18
C ILE A 54 2.80 -5.21 -7.45
N LYS A 55 2.38 -6.34 -8.00
CA LYS A 55 2.98 -6.85 -9.22
C LYS A 55 2.83 -5.87 -10.38
N SER A 56 1.64 -5.32 -10.56
CA SER A 56 1.40 -4.35 -11.62
C SER A 56 2.25 -3.10 -11.44
N SER A 57 2.37 -2.64 -10.22
CA SER A 57 3.16 -1.45 -9.93
C SER A 57 4.63 -1.67 -10.21
N LEU A 58 5.14 -2.83 -9.79
CA LEU A 58 6.54 -3.17 -10.06
C LEU A 58 6.80 -3.28 -11.57
N ALA A 59 5.84 -3.83 -12.29
CA ALA A 59 5.99 -4.00 -13.73
C ALA A 59 6.04 -2.67 -14.48
N ARG A 60 5.45 -1.63 -13.91
CA ARG A 60 5.45 -0.32 -14.55
C ARG A 60 6.73 0.48 -14.34
N LEU A 61 7.47 0.16 -13.30
CA LEU A 61 8.65 0.95 -12.93
C LEU A 61 9.68 1.08 -14.06
N PRO A 62 10.05 0.00 -14.76
CA PRO A 62 11.06 0.16 -15.81
C PRO A 62 10.66 1.18 -16.88
N SER A 63 9.42 1.16 -17.32
CA SER A 63 8.95 2.12 -18.31
C SER A 63 8.98 3.54 -17.78
N LEU A 64 8.60 3.70 -16.52
CA LEU A 64 8.61 5.03 -15.90
C LEU A 64 10.02 5.58 -15.77
N PHE A 65 10.97 4.71 -15.44
CA PHE A 65 12.37 5.13 -15.36
C PHE A 65 12.90 5.51 -16.74
N LEU A 66 12.57 4.73 -17.76
CA LEU A 66 12.98 5.05 -19.12
C LEU A 66 12.41 6.38 -19.57
N ALA A 67 11.18 6.66 -19.21
CA ALA A 67 10.54 7.93 -19.57
C ALA A 67 10.98 9.08 -18.67
N ASN A 68 11.71 8.77 -17.60
CA ASN A 68 12.15 9.76 -16.63
C ASN A 68 10.95 10.52 -16.04
N ASP A 69 9.87 9.82 -15.82
CA ASP A 69 8.63 10.39 -15.30
C ASP A 69 8.68 10.37 -13.77
N ARG A 70 9.33 11.37 -13.20
CA ARG A 70 9.57 11.41 -11.76
C ARG A 70 8.30 11.43 -10.92
N PRO A 71 7.29 12.22 -11.26
CA PRO A 71 6.06 12.19 -10.47
C PRO A 71 5.41 10.81 -10.45
N ALA A 72 5.41 10.13 -11.60
CA ALA A 72 4.80 8.81 -11.67
C ALA A 72 5.62 7.78 -10.91
N ILE A 73 6.95 7.89 -10.97
CA ILE A 73 7.83 7.00 -10.19
C ILE A 73 7.54 7.18 -8.71
N ARG A 74 7.48 8.43 -8.26
CA ARG A 74 7.24 8.72 -6.85
C ARG A 74 5.89 8.15 -6.41
N LYS A 75 4.86 8.37 -7.20
CA LYS A 75 3.53 7.87 -6.87
C LYS A 75 3.52 6.35 -6.80
N THR A 76 4.20 5.69 -7.73
CA THR A 76 4.27 4.23 -7.75
C THR A 76 4.98 3.69 -6.51
N LEU A 77 6.09 4.33 -6.13
CA LEU A 77 6.82 3.91 -4.94
C LEU A 77 5.99 4.10 -3.66
N LEU A 78 5.26 5.20 -3.58
CA LEU A 78 4.37 5.42 -2.43
C LEU A 78 3.26 4.39 -2.41
N ARG A 79 2.72 4.05 -3.57
CA ARG A 79 1.68 3.03 -3.64
C ARG A 79 2.21 1.68 -3.17
N LEU A 80 3.41 1.32 -3.59
CA LEU A 80 4.02 0.07 -3.15
C LEU A 80 4.18 0.03 -1.64
N ARG A 81 4.49 1.17 -1.06
CA ARG A 81 4.68 1.28 0.36
C ARG A 81 3.39 0.99 1.13
N TYR A 82 2.31 1.63 0.72
CA TYR A 82 1.06 1.40 1.42
C TYR A 82 0.52 -0.01 1.16
N LEU A 83 0.78 -0.56 -0.02
CA LEU A 83 0.35 -1.93 -0.31
C LEU A 83 1.09 -2.94 0.56
N ASP A 84 2.37 -2.72 0.79
CA ASP A 84 3.16 -3.53 1.70
C ASP A 84 2.56 -3.50 3.10
N LYS A 85 2.27 -2.31 3.57
CA LYS A 85 1.68 -2.12 4.89
C LYS A 85 0.33 -2.79 4.98
N PHE A 86 -0.48 -2.63 3.95
CA PHE A 86 -1.79 -3.26 3.89
C PHE A 86 -1.66 -4.78 3.97
N ALA A 87 -0.70 -5.34 3.25
CA ALA A 87 -0.50 -6.79 3.26
C ALA A 87 -0.14 -7.29 4.66
N GLU A 88 0.67 -6.52 5.39
CA GLU A 88 1.00 -6.87 6.76
C GLU A 88 -0.23 -6.83 7.66
N GLU A 89 -1.03 -5.79 7.51
CA GLU A 89 -2.23 -5.65 8.31
C GLU A 89 -3.25 -6.74 8.01
N ALA A 90 -3.35 -7.11 6.73
CA ALA A 90 -4.25 -8.19 6.35
C ALA A 90 -3.82 -9.51 6.98
N ARG A 91 -2.52 -9.77 7.00
CA ARG A 91 -1.99 -10.98 7.61
C ARG A 91 -2.27 -11.01 9.11
N ALA A 92 -2.06 -9.88 9.78
CA ALA A 92 -2.33 -9.79 11.20
C ALA A 92 -3.79 -10.01 11.52
N ARG A 93 -4.67 -9.44 10.71
CA ARG A 93 -6.10 -9.60 10.91
C ARG A 93 -6.55 -11.04 10.68
N ARG A 94 -5.97 -11.67 9.66
CA ARG A 94 -6.27 -13.07 9.40
C ARG A 94 -5.88 -13.95 10.59
N THR A 95 -4.70 -13.70 11.13
CA THR A 95 -4.23 -14.43 12.31
C THR A 95 -5.19 -14.25 13.49
N ASN A 96 -5.64 -13.03 13.70
CA ASN A 96 -6.58 -12.77 14.78
C ASN A 96 -7.88 -13.54 14.61
N LEU A 97 -8.39 -13.60 13.38
CA LEU A 97 -9.62 -14.34 13.13
C LEU A 97 -9.41 -15.84 13.30
N GLU A 98 -8.25 -16.34 12.92
CA GLU A 98 -7.93 -17.75 13.10
C GLU A 98 -7.89 -18.10 14.59
N ARG A 99 -7.37 -17.21 15.40
CA ARG A 99 -7.31 -17.44 16.85
C ARG A 99 -8.67 -17.49 17.49
N LYS A 100 -9.60 -16.71 16.97
CA LYS A 100 -10.94 -16.66 17.53
C LYS A 100 -11.80 -17.82 17.07
N ALA A 101 -11.43 -18.44 15.99
CA ALA A 101 -12.18 -19.59 15.48
C ALA A 101 -11.82 -20.87 16.26
#